data_de290da07ab44c995c523020f7ce8d0a
#
_entry.id   de290da07ab44c995c523020f7ce8d0a
#
_cell.length_a   1.000
_cell.length_b   1.000
_cell.length_c   1.000
_cell.angle_alpha   90.00
_cell.angle_beta   90.00
_cell.angle_gamma   90.00
#
_symmetry.space_group_name_H-M   'P 1'
#
loop_
_entity.id
_entity.type
_entity.pdbx_description
1 polymer ?
#
loop_
_entity_poly.entity_id
_entity_poly.type
_entity_poly.pdbx_seq_one_letter_code
_entity_poly.pdbx_strand_id
1 'polypeptide(L)'
;MREALRTQRRADLVVGIPSFRNAATIGHVTEAASEGLRRNFPEMRAVIVNADGGSEDGTPDRVRASADGVPTIAGRYQGKSGKGSAFRAIFEAVTLLDAKACAVVDSDLRSITPEWIARLIGPIVRGEADYVTPLYARHKHDGTITNTIAYPLTRALYGARVRQPIGGEFGFSADLAKLYLAEPVWDTDVAKFGIDIFMTTTALARGVRVAQAFLGAKIHDPKDPGADLGPMFTQVVGTLLTLARKYADIWRPVTGSRDVPVIGEISPVEPEAVNASVRVLVEKFKAGATEQDQAWDEILSEDTRDVARKAAETGNASAIGSRFWAKAVYEIVAAAKTRDDTETLARALLPLYFGRVAALIGEVQGLDQAGAERIVNQQALIFEQTKPYLLERWA
;
A
#
# COMPACT_ATOMS: atom_id res chain seq x y z
N MET A 1 -3.96 -20.77 16.53
CA MET A 1 -2.81 -19.88 16.38
C MET A 1 -2.21 -19.42 17.72
N ARG A 2 -2.92 -18.74 18.63
CA ARG A 2 -2.36 -18.24 19.92
C ARG A 2 -1.74 -19.33 20.79
N GLU A 3 -2.32 -20.52 20.86
CA GLU A 3 -1.76 -21.66 21.62
C GLU A 3 -0.43 -22.13 21.03
N ALA A 4 -0.36 -22.27 19.70
CA ALA A 4 0.88 -22.62 19.00
C ALA A 4 1.98 -21.58 19.20
N LEU A 5 1.65 -20.27 19.21
CA LEU A 5 2.58 -19.19 19.53
C LEU A 5 3.15 -19.31 20.95
N ARG A 6 2.32 -19.66 21.94
CA ARG A 6 2.78 -19.91 23.32
C ARG A 6 3.70 -21.11 23.44
N THR A 7 3.46 -22.15 22.65
CA THR A 7 4.30 -23.35 22.61
C THR A 7 5.67 -23.06 22.00
N GLN A 8 5.72 -22.24 20.95
CA GLN A 8 6.97 -21.82 20.29
C GLN A 8 7.87 -20.96 21.18
N ARG A 9 7.32 -20.28 22.18
CA ARG A 9 7.97 -19.46 23.21
C ARG A 9 8.74 -18.25 22.68
N ARG A 10 9.71 -18.40 21.77
CA ARG A 10 10.58 -17.31 21.30
C ARG A 10 11.05 -17.49 19.87
N ALA A 11 11.13 -16.42 19.12
CA ALA A 11 11.79 -16.33 17.82
C ALA A 11 12.51 -14.98 17.69
N ASP A 12 13.63 -14.93 16.96
CA ASP A 12 14.31 -13.68 16.69
C ASP A 12 13.73 -13.00 15.44
N LEU A 13 13.24 -13.81 14.48
CA LEU A 13 12.68 -13.36 13.22
C LEU A 13 11.31 -13.98 12.95
N VAL A 14 10.42 -13.19 12.37
CA VAL A 14 9.12 -13.64 11.89
C VAL A 14 8.97 -13.31 10.41
N VAL A 15 8.51 -14.27 9.61
CA VAL A 15 7.93 -13.98 8.29
C VAL A 15 6.43 -14.23 8.36
N GLY A 16 5.65 -13.17 8.18
CA GLY A 16 4.20 -13.21 8.20
C GLY A 16 3.63 -13.36 6.78
N ILE A 17 2.72 -14.30 6.59
CA ILE A 17 2.03 -14.52 5.31
C ILE A 17 0.52 -14.44 5.55
N PRO A 18 -0.12 -13.30 5.23
CA PRO A 18 -1.58 -13.20 5.24
C PRO A 18 -2.14 -14.02 4.08
N SER A 19 -3.21 -14.79 4.27
CA SER A 19 -3.79 -15.59 3.20
C SER A 19 -5.31 -15.72 3.28
N PHE A 20 -5.91 -15.92 2.12
CA PHE A 20 -7.28 -16.38 1.98
C PHE A 20 -7.47 -17.04 0.60
N ARG A 21 -7.64 -18.39 0.58
CA ARG A 21 -7.82 -19.20 -0.64
C ARG A 21 -6.65 -19.07 -1.62
N ASN A 22 -5.44 -19.33 -1.13
CA ASN A 22 -4.19 -19.22 -1.89
C ASN A 22 -3.43 -20.56 -1.99
N ALA A 23 -4.09 -21.71 -1.91
CA ALA A 23 -3.42 -23.02 -1.95
C ALA A 23 -2.54 -23.23 -3.18
N ALA A 24 -2.88 -22.59 -4.32
CA ALA A 24 -2.13 -22.70 -5.56
C ALA A 24 -0.78 -21.98 -5.53
N THR A 25 -0.64 -20.88 -4.78
CA THR A 25 0.52 -19.98 -4.83
C THR A 25 1.33 -19.98 -3.55
N ILE A 26 0.70 -20.16 -2.39
CA ILE A 26 1.31 -19.97 -1.08
C ILE A 26 2.48 -20.92 -0.80
N GLY A 27 2.50 -22.10 -1.43
CA GLY A 27 3.61 -23.05 -1.32
C GLY A 27 4.93 -22.42 -1.78
N HIS A 28 4.96 -21.84 -2.98
CA HIS A 28 6.12 -21.15 -3.54
C HIS A 28 6.57 -19.98 -2.64
N VAL A 29 5.61 -19.19 -2.13
CA VAL A 29 5.93 -18.07 -1.22
C VAL A 29 6.57 -18.58 0.06
N THR A 30 6.05 -19.67 0.63
CA THR A 30 6.58 -20.27 1.85
C THR A 30 7.99 -20.85 1.64
N GLU A 31 8.23 -21.54 0.52
CA GLU A 31 9.54 -22.09 0.15
C GLU A 31 10.59 -20.98 0.03
N ALA A 32 10.28 -19.91 -0.72
CA ALA A 32 11.17 -18.76 -0.87
C ALA A 32 11.45 -18.07 0.48
N ALA A 33 10.43 -17.92 1.34
CA ALA A 33 10.60 -17.35 2.67
C ALA A 33 11.49 -18.24 3.56
N SER A 34 11.27 -19.55 3.55
CA SER A 34 12.06 -20.52 4.33
C SER A 34 13.52 -20.52 3.90
N GLU A 35 13.77 -20.59 2.57
CA GLU A 35 15.12 -20.55 2.03
C GLU A 35 15.82 -19.23 2.36
N GLY A 36 15.08 -18.09 2.25
CA GLY A 36 15.59 -16.77 2.59
C GLY A 36 16.02 -16.66 4.05
N LEU A 37 15.24 -17.20 4.97
CA LEU A 37 15.55 -17.23 6.40
C LEU A 37 16.78 -18.11 6.66
N ARG A 38 16.81 -19.34 6.16
CA ARG A 38 17.94 -20.28 6.39
C ARG A 38 19.24 -19.81 5.79
N ARG A 39 19.20 -19.25 4.57
CA ARG A 39 20.40 -18.81 3.86
C ARG A 39 21.02 -17.55 4.45
N ASN A 40 20.19 -16.58 4.85
CA ASN A 40 20.67 -15.24 5.24
C ASN A 40 20.73 -15.03 6.76
N PHE A 41 20.04 -15.88 7.54
CA PHE A 41 19.95 -15.73 9.01
C PHE A 41 20.12 -17.09 9.74
N PRO A 42 21.13 -17.90 9.40
CA PRO A 42 21.26 -19.29 9.91
C PRO A 42 21.40 -19.37 11.44
N GLU A 43 21.94 -18.33 12.07
CA GLU A 43 22.17 -18.28 13.54
C GLU A 43 20.97 -17.71 14.30
N MET A 44 19.91 -17.28 13.62
CA MET A 44 18.73 -16.66 14.23
C MET A 44 17.55 -17.62 14.24
N ARG A 45 16.82 -17.65 15.35
CA ARG A 45 15.60 -18.45 15.46
C ARG A 45 14.50 -17.78 14.66
N ALA A 46 14.10 -18.38 13.56
CA ALA A 46 13.08 -17.87 12.68
C ALA A 46 11.79 -18.69 12.75
N VAL A 47 10.66 -18.04 12.51
CA VAL A 47 9.32 -18.65 12.45
C VAL A 47 8.55 -18.07 11.29
N ILE A 48 7.83 -18.91 10.54
CA ILE A 48 6.83 -18.48 9.56
C ILE A 48 5.46 -18.47 10.25
N VAL A 49 4.75 -17.36 10.16
CA VAL A 49 3.39 -17.16 10.69
C VAL A 49 2.42 -16.94 9.55
N ASN A 50 1.62 -17.94 9.24
CA ASN A 50 0.53 -17.77 8.28
C ASN A 50 -0.76 -17.39 9.01
N ALA A 51 -1.21 -16.17 8.82
CA ALA A 51 -2.48 -15.64 9.31
C ALA A 51 -3.55 -15.81 8.24
N ASP A 52 -4.31 -16.89 8.34
CA ASP A 52 -5.29 -17.30 7.34
C ASP A 52 -6.70 -16.78 7.63
N GLY A 53 -7.42 -16.34 6.59
CA GLY A 53 -8.79 -15.80 6.67
C GLY A 53 -9.89 -16.86 6.88
N GLY A 54 -9.53 -18.13 7.03
CA GLY A 54 -10.46 -19.25 7.13
C GLY A 54 -10.64 -19.96 5.79
N SER A 55 -9.52 -20.23 5.10
CA SER A 55 -9.49 -20.98 3.85
C SER A 55 -9.91 -22.44 4.05
N GLU A 56 -10.67 -22.97 3.09
CA GLU A 56 -11.13 -24.37 3.06
C GLU A 56 -10.45 -25.15 1.91
N ASP A 57 -9.58 -24.50 1.13
CA ASP A 57 -8.88 -25.06 -0.01
C ASP A 57 -7.54 -25.75 0.32
N GLY A 58 -7.21 -25.90 1.61
CA GLY A 58 -5.95 -26.49 2.07
C GLY A 58 -4.78 -25.48 2.16
N THR A 59 -5.02 -24.19 2.04
CA THR A 59 -3.98 -23.13 2.14
C THR A 59 -3.08 -23.31 3.37
N PRO A 60 -3.57 -23.45 4.64
CA PRO A 60 -2.69 -23.60 5.80
C PRO A 60 -1.85 -24.89 5.80
N ASP A 61 -2.38 -25.97 5.21
CA ASP A 61 -1.64 -27.25 5.13
C ASP A 61 -0.53 -27.14 4.08
N ARG A 62 -0.77 -26.41 3.00
CA ARG A 62 0.26 -26.13 1.99
C ARG A 62 1.43 -25.35 2.60
N VAL A 63 1.15 -24.35 3.45
CA VAL A 63 2.21 -23.61 4.20
C VAL A 63 3.06 -24.58 5.02
N ARG A 64 2.43 -25.46 5.83
CA ARG A 64 3.16 -26.42 6.66
C ARG A 64 4.03 -27.37 5.84
N ALA A 65 3.52 -27.82 4.69
CA ALA A 65 4.24 -28.74 3.81
C ALA A 65 5.44 -28.09 3.10
N SER A 66 5.40 -26.78 2.86
CA SER A 66 6.40 -26.04 2.09
C SER A 66 7.44 -25.30 2.96
N ALA A 67 7.38 -25.40 4.27
CA ALA A 67 8.24 -24.62 5.18
C ALA A 67 9.68 -25.17 5.33
N ASP A 68 10.01 -26.30 4.77
CA ASP A 68 11.35 -26.89 4.67
C ASP A 68 12.20 -26.74 5.96
N GLY A 69 11.68 -27.26 7.07
CA GLY A 69 12.34 -27.26 8.38
C GLY A 69 12.27 -25.96 9.18
N VAL A 70 11.77 -24.86 8.64
CA VAL A 70 11.52 -23.65 9.42
C VAL A 70 10.25 -23.85 10.26
N PRO A 71 10.28 -23.62 11.58
CA PRO A 71 9.09 -23.67 12.42
C PRO A 71 7.96 -22.82 11.85
N THR A 72 6.75 -23.38 11.81
CA THR A 72 5.62 -22.75 11.14
C THR A 72 4.37 -22.77 12.00
N ILE A 73 3.72 -21.63 12.12
CA ILE A 73 2.44 -21.46 12.80
C ILE A 73 1.41 -21.00 11.78
N ALA A 74 0.59 -21.92 11.29
CA ALA A 74 -0.45 -21.61 10.30
C ALA A 74 -1.84 -21.83 10.91
N GLY A 75 -2.73 -20.85 10.75
CA GLY A 75 -4.08 -20.96 11.25
C GLY A 75 -4.92 -19.71 11.10
N ARG A 76 -6.21 -19.88 11.34
CA ARG A 76 -7.19 -18.80 11.21
C ARG A 76 -6.94 -17.70 12.24
N TYR A 77 -6.87 -16.45 11.78
CA TYR A 77 -6.90 -15.27 12.65
C TYR A 77 -8.31 -14.97 13.15
N GLN A 78 -8.41 -14.17 14.20
CA GLN A 78 -9.69 -13.69 14.75
C GLN A 78 -9.92 -12.22 14.38
N GLY A 79 -11.19 -11.82 14.32
CA GLY A 79 -11.59 -10.44 14.01
C GLY A 79 -12.32 -10.31 12.68
N LYS A 80 -12.41 -9.06 12.19
CA LYS A 80 -13.04 -8.75 10.89
C LYS A 80 -12.27 -9.41 9.75
N SER A 81 -12.97 -9.90 8.73
CA SER A 81 -12.32 -10.42 7.53
C SER A 81 -11.59 -9.30 6.80
N GLY A 82 -10.30 -9.48 6.49
CA GLY A 82 -9.49 -8.53 5.74
C GLY A 82 -7.99 -8.67 5.97
N LYS A 83 -7.22 -8.15 5.03
CA LYS A 83 -5.74 -8.19 5.05
C LYS A 83 -5.17 -7.61 6.34
N GLY A 84 -5.69 -6.46 6.79
CA GLY A 84 -5.23 -5.81 8.01
C GLY A 84 -5.47 -6.62 9.28
N SER A 85 -6.56 -7.38 9.37
CA SER A 85 -6.78 -8.30 10.50
C SER A 85 -5.76 -9.44 10.53
N ALA A 86 -5.35 -9.95 9.35
CA ALA A 86 -4.25 -10.90 9.26
C ALA A 86 -2.92 -10.28 9.71
N PHE A 87 -2.64 -9.04 9.31
CA PHE A 87 -1.45 -8.28 9.77
C PHE A 87 -1.47 -8.06 11.28
N ARG A 88 -2.62 -7.68 11.85
CA ARG A 88 -2.78 -7.57 13.30
C ARG A 88 -2.38 -8.87 14.03
N ALA A 89 -2.82 -10.01 13.51
CA ALA A 89 -2.46 -11.29 14.08
C ALA A 89 -0.95 -11.60 13.94
N ILE A 90 -0.31 -11.15 12.86
CA ILE A 90 1.14 -11.25 12.69
C ILE A 90 1.86 -10.32 13.67
N PHE A 91 1.40 -9.08 13.89
CA PHE A 91 1.98 -8.17 14.89
C PHE A 91 1.85 -8.73 16.31
N GLU A 92 0.69 -9.35 16.64
CA GLU A 92 0.52 -10.07 17.91
C GLU A 92 1.55 -11.21 18.04
N ALA A 93 1.81 -11.97 16.95
CA ALA A 93 2.80 -13.03 16.94
C ALA A 93 4.22 -12.50 17.15
N VAL A 94 4.60 -11.40 16.48
CA VAL A 94 5.90 -10.73 16.69
C VAL A 94 6.11 -10.35 18.14
N THR A 95 5.08 -9.80 18.79
CA THR A 95 5.13 -9.38 20.19
C THR A 95 5.20 -10.59 21.14
N LEU A 96 4.37 -11.61 20.92
CA LEU A 96 4.32 -12.81 21.78
C LEU A 96 5.60 -13.67 21.70
N LEU A 97 6.26 -13.68 20.54
CA LEU A 97 7.51 -14.40 20.31
C LEU A 97 8.76 -13.61 20.72
N ASP A 98 8.61 -12.38 21.21
CA ASP A 98 9.72 -11.47 21.52
C ASP A 98 10.70 -11.35 20.34
N ALA A 99 10.14 -11.21 19.13
CA ALA A 99 10.94 -11.14 17.92
C ALA A 99 11.61 -9.77 17.79
N LYS A 100 12.72 -9.70 17.04
CA LYS A 100 13.46 -8.46 16.76
C LYS A 100 12.96 -7.79 15.49
N ALA A 101 12.70 -8.60 14.46
CA ALA A 101 12.29 -8.14 13.14
C ALA A 101 11.23 -9.06 12.52
N CYS A 102 10.41 -8.47 11.67
CA CYS A 102 9.41 -9.18 10.88
C CYS A 102 9.46 -8.71 9.43
N ALA A 103 9.24 -9.64 8.50
CA ALA A 103 8.78 -9.31 7.15
C ALA A 103 7.36 -9.84 6.96
N VAL A 104 6.52 -9.10 6.23
CA VAL A 104 5.26 -9.60 5.70
C VAL A 104 5.35 -9.68 4.19
N VAL A 105 4.79 -10.74 3.60
CA VAL A 105 4.75 -10.98 2.16
C VAL A 105 3.39 -11.50 1.75
N ASP A 106 2.87 -11.03 0.61
CA ASP A 106 1.59 -11.50 0.08
C ASP A 106 1.66 -12.98 -0.31
N SER A 107 0.57 -13.71 -0.21
CA SER A 107 0.49 -15.17 -0.44
C SER A 107 0.36 -15.59 -1.90
N ASP A 108 0.18 -14.65 -2.83
CA ASP A 108 -0.04 -14.85 -4.27
C ASP A 108 1.16 -14.45 -5.15
N LEU A 109 2.31 -14.19 -4.54
CA LEU A 109 3.52 -13.75 -5.23
C LEU A 109 4.15 -14.90 -6.04
N ARG A 110 4.27 -14.69 -7.36
CA ARG A 110 4.99 -15.61 -8.26
C ARG A 110 6.47 -15.22 -8.46
N SER A 111 6.82 -13.97 -8.13
CA SER A 111 8.17 -13.41 -8.32
C SER A 111 9.03 -13.38 -7.06
N ILE A 112 8.50 -13.79 -5.90
CA ILE A 112 9.26 -13.79 -4.66
C ILE A 112 10.49 -14.68 -4.73
N THR A 113 11.61 -14.19 -4.23
CA THR A 113 12.87 -14.93 -4.10
C THR A 113 13.38 -14.89 -2.66
N PRO A 114 14.32 -15.78 -2.28
CA PRO A 114 14.96 -15.75 -0.97
C PRO A 114 15.60 -14.40 -0.61
N GLU A 115 16.10 -13.66 -1.61
CA GLU A 115 16.72 -12.35 -1.45
C GLU A 115 15.72 -11.29 -0.93
N TRP A 116 14.43 -11.42 -1.22
CA TRP A 116 13.42 -10.50 -0.71
C TRP A 116 13.42 -10.48 0.82
N ILE A 117 13.51 -11.66 1.43
CA ILE A 117 13.55 -11.79 2.90
C ILE A 117 14.80 -11.12 3.47
N ALA A 118 15.96 -11.32 2.82
CA ALA A 118 17.21 -10.67 3.21
C ALA A 118 17.12 -9.14 3.13
N ARG A 119 16.52 -8.63 2.06
CA ARG A 119 16.39 -7.18 1.83
C ARG A 119 15.36 -6.51 2.73
N LEU A 120 14.29 -7.23 3.12
CA LEU A 120 13.26 -6.71 4.03
C LEU A 120 13.69 -6.80 5.51
N ILE A 121 14.31 -7.89 5.94
CA ILE A 121 14.69 -8.13 7.34
C ILE A 121 16.08 -7.61 7.67
N GLY A 122 17.04 -7.75 6.76
CA GLY A 122 18.45 -7.46 7.01
C GLY A 122 18.70 -6.05 7.55
N PRO A 123 18.17 -4.98 6.95
CA PRO A 123 18.35 -3.61 7.44
C PRO A 123 17.82 -3.41 8.87
N ILE A 124 16.73 -4.09 9.23
CA ILE A 124 16.15 -4.03 10.58
C ILE A 124 17.11 -4.70 11.58
N VAL A 125 17.58 -5.91 11.26
CA VAL A 125 18.51 -6.68 12.12
C VAL A 125 19.82 -5.92 12.36
N ARG A 126 20.34 -5.23 11.33
CA ARG A 126 21.56 -4.42 11.45
C ARG A 126 21.34 -3.05 12.10
N GLY A 127 20.08 -2.70 12.41
CA GLY A 127 19.74 -1.40 12.99
C GLY A 127 19.90 -0.23 12.01
N GLU A 128 19.82 -0.47 10.71
CA GLU A 128 19.90 0.55 9.65
C GLU A 128 18.53 1.18 9.37
N ALA A 129 17.46 0.41 9.54
CA ALA A 129 16.08 0.85 9.37
C ALA A 129 15.17 0.27 10.46
N ASP A 130 14.04 0.91 10.70
CA ASP A 130 12.96 0.42 11.55
C ASP A 130 11.76 -0.04 10.70
N TYR A 131 11.68 0.47 9.46
CA TYR A 131 10.66 0.14 8.48
C TYR A 131 11.25 0.06 7.07
N VAL A 132 10.96 -0.99 6.35
CA VAL A 132 11.40 -1.21 4.97
C VAL A 132 10.18 -1.42 4.09
N THR A 133 10.01 -0.55 3.08
CA THR A 133 8.97 -0.68 2.06
C THR A 133 9.54 -1.36 0.81
N PRO A 134 8.72 -1.99 -0.04
CA PRO A 134 9.21 -2.51 -1.30
C PRO A 134 9.47 -1.39 -2.30
N LEU A 135 10.38 -1.64 -3.22
CA LEU A 135 10.60 -0.89 -4.45
C LEU A 135 10.58 -1.89 -5.61
N TYR A 136 9.59 -1.79 -6.50
CA TYR A 136 9.40 -2.71 -7.61
C TYR A 136 9.57 -2.03 -8.97
N ALA A 137 10.06 -2.80 -9.93
CA ALA A 137 9.76 -2.53 -11.33
C ALA A 137 8.32 -2.99 -11.61
N ARG A 138 7.43 -2.07 -11.96
CA ARG A 138 6.02 -2.35 -12.29
C ARG A 138 5.71 -1.91 -13.71
N HIS A 139 4.82 -2.63 -14.39
CA HIS A 139 4.31 -2.16 -15.67
C HIS A 139 3.66 -0.77 -15.51
N LYS A 140 3.80 0.08 -16.53
CA LYS A 140 3.33 1.49 -16.51
C LYS A 140 1.83 1.66 -16.27
N HIS A 141 1.03 0.61 -16.48
CA HIS A 141 -0.41 0.58 -16.21
C HIS A 141 -0.76 -0.13 -14.89
N ASP A 142 0.24 -0.63 -14.16
CA ASP A 142 0.03 -1.25 -12.84
C ASP A 142 0.20 -0.24 -11.70
N GLY A 143 -0.33 -0.60 -10.52
CA GLY A 143 -0.21 0.21 -9.30
C GLY A 143 -0.87 1.59 -9.42
N THR A 144 -2.00 1.70 -10.08
CA THR A 144 -2.66 2.98 -10.37
C THR A 144 -3.03 3.77 -9.12
N ILE A 145 -3.47 3.13 -8.03
CA ILE A 145 -3.71 3.82 -6.74
C ILE A 145 -2.39 4.36 -6.18
N THR A 146 -1.31 3.57 -6.23
CA THR A 146 0.03 4.01 -5.82
C THR A 146 0.46 5.22 -6.64
N ASN A 147 0.39 5.11 -7.96
CA ASN A 147 0.93 6.11 -8.88
C ASN A 147 0.14 7.43 -8.85
N THR A 148 -1.19 7.36 -8.71
CA THR A 148 -2.02 8.56 -8.83
C THR A 148 -2.27 9.27 -7.51
N ILE A 149 -2.29 8.55 -6.37
CA ILE A 149 -2.65 9.18 -5.09
C ILE A 149 -1.73 8.79 -3.93
N ALA A 150 -1.49 7.49 -3.67
CA ALA A 150 -0.80 7.10 -2.46
C ALA A 150 0.64 7.64 -2.41
N TYR A 151 1.43 7.48 -3.47
CA TYR A 151 2.79 8.04 -3.54
C TYR A 151 2.80 9.58 -3.59
N PRO A 152 2.09 10.25 -4.50
CA PRO A 152 2.11 11.70 -4.58
C PRO A 152 1.67 12.38 -3.28
N LEU A 153 0.58 11.91 -2.68
CA LEU A 153 0.04 12.51 -1.46
C LEU A 153 0.94 12.25 -0.26
N THR A 154 1.40 11.00 -0.06
CA THR A 154 2.29 10.66 1.05
C THR A 154 3.60 11.43 0.97
N ARG A 155 4.18 11.55 -0.23
CA ARG A 155 5.39 12.33 -0.49
C ARG A 155 5.18 13.80 -0.14
N ALA A 156 4.11 14.42 -0.62
CA ALA A 156 3.81 15.83 -0.36
C ALA A 156 3.52 16.12 1.11
N LEU A 157 2.82 15.22 1.80
CA LEU A 157 2.46 15.42 3.20
C LEU A 157 3.63 15.12 4.15
N TYR A 158 4.31 13.99 3.99
CA TYR A 158 5.30 13.54 4.98
C TYR A 158 6.76 13.76 4.56
N GLY A 159 7.01 14.34 3.40
CA GLY A 159 8.34 14.76 2.97
C GLY A 159 9.32 13.60 2.72
N ALA A 160 8.84 12.42 2.35
CA ALA A 160 9.66 11.25 2.08
C ALA A 160 9.29 10.60 0.73
N ARG A 161 10.30 10.34 -0.11
CA ARG A 161 10.10 9.72 -1.42
C ARG A 161 10.00 8.19 -1.32
N VAL A 162 9.02 7.71 -0.53
CA VAL A 162 8.67 6.29 -0.48
C VAL A 162 7.84 5.97 -1.71
N ARG A 163 8.46 5.33 -2.71
CA ARG A 163 7.86 5.15 -4.04
C ARG A 163 6.62 4.27 -4.04
N GLN A 164 6.57 3.28 -3.16
CA GLN A 164 5.46 2.33 -3.08
C GLN A 164 4.96 2.18 -1.64
N PRO A 165 4.22 3.17 -1.13
CA PRO A 165 3.74 3.18 0.25
C PRO A 165 2.67 2.12 0.54
N ILE A 166 2.11 1.49 -0.49
CA ILE A 166 1.12 0.41 -0.44
C ILE A 166 1.57 -0.78 -1.29
N GLY A 167 2.80 -1.23 -1.07
CA GLY A 167 3.41 -2.27 -1.90
C GLY A 167 3.02 -3.70 -1.57
N GLY A 168 2.52 -3.95 -0.36
CA GLY A 168 2.10 -5.28 0.11
C GLY A 168 3.13 -6.01 0.93
N GLU A 169 4.41 -5.83 0.65
CA GLU A 169 5.53 -6.48 1.33
C GLU A 169 6.30 -5.45 2.18
N PHE A 170 6.52 -5.74 3.43
CA PHE A 170 7.18 -4.81 4.36
C PHE A 170 8.09 -5.53 5.34
N GLY A 171 9.23 -4.89 5.67
CA GLY A 171 10.05 -5.24 6.82
C GLY A 171 9.81 -4.24 7.96
N PHE A 172 9.77 -4.69 9.21
CA PHE A 172 9.60 -3.79 10.35
C PHE A 172 10.16 -4.36 11.65
N SER A 173 10.52 -3.45 12.57
CA SER A 173 10.99 -3.80 13.90
C SER A 173 9.84 -4.23 14.82
N ALA A 174 10.16 -4.99 15.87
CA ALA A 174 9.18 -5.36 16.89
C ALA A 174 8.55 -4.15 17.59
N ASP A 175 9.33 -3.09 17.80
CA ASP A 175 8.81 -1.88 18.45
C ASP A 175 7.77 -1.19 17.55
N LEU A 176 7.98 -1.21 16.24
CA LEU A 176 6.99 -0.70 15.30
C LEU A 176 5.72 -1.59 15.27
N ALA A 177 5.87 -2.92 15.37
CA ALA A 177 4.72 -3.82 15.50
C ALA A 177 3.88 -3.54 16.76
N LYS A 178 4.55 -3.32 17.91
CA LYS A 178 3.88 -2.91 19.16
C LYS A 178 3.15 -1.57 19.02
N LEU A 179 3.78 -0.61 18.35
CA LEU A 179 3.17 0.70 18.07
C LEU A 179 1.91 0.55 17.22
N TYR A 180 1.95 -0.24 16.15
CA TYR A 180 0.78 -0.50 15.32
C TYR A 180 -0.36 -1.17 16.11
N LEU A 181 -0.04 -2.15 16.95
CA LEU A 181 -1.04 -2.84 17.79
C LEU A 181 -1.75 -1.89 18.78
N ALA A 182 -1.04 -0.89 19.30
CA ALA A 182 -1.56 0.05 20.28
C ALA A 182 -2.52 1.09 19.64
N GLU A 183 -2.53 1.21 18.32
CA GLU A 183 -3.41 2.17 17.63
C GLU A 183 -4.87 1.67 17.61
N PRO A 184 -5.86 2.54 17.91
CA PRO A 184 -7.27 2.16 17.98
C PRO A 184 -7.94 2.17 16.59
N VAL A 185 -7.37 1.42 15.63
CA VAL A 185 -7.77 1.46 14.21
C VAL A 185 -8.37 0.15 13.69
N TRP A 186 -8.39 -0.89 14.51
CA TRP A 186 -8.70 -2.26 14.08
C TRP A 186 -10.18 -2.52 13.76
N ASP A 187 -11.05 -1.56 14.02
CA ASP A 187 -12.46 -1.56 13.62
C ASP A 187 -12.77 -0.71 12.38
N THR A 188 -11.74 -0.11 11.77
CA THR A 188 -11.81 0.71 10.57
C THR A 188 -11.36 -0.06 9.32
N ASP A 189 -11.23 0.62 8.19
CA ASP A 189 -10.70 0.06 6.95
C ASP A 189 -9.22 -0.36 7.03
N VAL A 190 -8.51 0.01 8.10
CA VAL A 190 -7.19 -0.54 8.44
C VAL A 190 -7.26 -2.06 8.65
N ALA A 191 -8.37 -2.60 9.13
CA ALA A 191 -8.58 -4.06 9.21
C ALA A 191 -8.67 -4.75 7.84
N LYS A 192 -8.81 -3.97 6.75
CA LYS A 192 -8.92 -4.42 5.36
C LYS A 192 -7.71 -3.96 4.54
N PHE A 193 -7.93 -3.35 3.36
CA PHE A 193 -6.83 -2.86 2.48
C PHE A 193 -6.21 -1.53 2.92
N GLY A 194 -6.76 -0.84 3.90
CA GLY A 194 -6.13 0.34 4.49
C GLY A 194 -4.86 0.07 5.29
N ILE A 195 -4.53 -1.19 5.56
CA ILE A 195 -3.37 -1.58 6.38
C ILE A 195 -2.03 -1.09 5.82
N ASP A 196 -1.80 -1.25 4.52
CA ASP A 196 -0.52 -0.90 3.90
C ASP A 196 -0.21 0.58 4.08
N ILE A 197 -1.19 1.45 3.76
CA ILE A 197 -1.01 2.89 3.89
C ILE A 197 -0.98 3.35 5.36
N PHE A 198 -1.71 2.67 6.25
CA PHE A 198 -1.62 2.90 7.69
C PHE A 198 -0.21 2.65 8.20
N MET A 199 0.41 1.53 7.86
CA MET A 199 1.77 1.19 8.29
C MET A 199 2.77 2.24 7.81
N THR A 200 2.78 2.54 6.52
CA THR A 200 3.74 3.48 5.93
C THR A 200 3.54 4.90 6.47
N THR A 201 2.31 5.40 6.49
CA THR A 201 2.02 6.76 6.96
C THR A 201 2.35 6.92 8.44
N THR A 202 2.01 5.92 9.26
CA THR A 202 2.31 5.95 10.69
C THR A 202 3.83 5.90 10.93
N ALA A 203 4.58 5.06 10.22
CA ALA A 203 6.05 5.03 10.31
C ALA A 203 6.67 6.39 9.97
N LEU A 204 6.23 7.03 8.87
CA LEU A 204 6.70 8.35 8.47
C LEU A 204 6.33 9.44 9.49
N ALA A 205 5.10 9.45 9.97
CA ALA A 205 4.64 10.42 10.97
C ALA A 205 5.32 10.27 12.33
N ARG A 206 5.75 9.06 12.69
CA ARG A 206 6.53 8.80 13.91
C ARG A 206 8.03 9.06 13.74
N GLY A 207 8.49 9.43 12.54
CA GLY A 207 9.89 9.77 12.28
C GLY A 207 10.84 8.59 12.41
N VAL A 208 10.39 7.35 12.26
CA VAL A 208 11.26 6.17 12.30
C VAL A 208 12.15 6.11 11.06
N ARG A 209 13.25 5.36 11.13
CA ARG A 209 14.17 5.18 10.00
C ARG A 209 13.51 4.29 8.94
N VAL A 210 13.21 4.88 7.80
CA VAL A 210 12.58 4.20 6.67
C VAL A 210 13.60 3.94 5.57
N ALA A 211 13.57 2.74 4.99
CA ALA A 211 14.31 2.38 3.78
C ALA A 211 13.37 1.73 2.74
N GLN A 212 13.84 1.59 1.52
CA GLN A 212 13.15 0.89 0.44
C GLN A 212 13.99 -0.30 0.00
N ALA A 213 13.41 -1.47 -0.20
CA ALA A 213 14.10 -2.64 -0.72
C ALA A 213 13.75 -2.83 -2.20
N PHE A 214 14.73 -2.79 -3.10
CA PHE A 214 14.50 -3.16 -4.50
C PHE A 214 14.29 -4.68 -4.60
N LEU A 215 13.08 -5.09 -5.00
CA LEU A 215 12.66 -6.49 -5.03
C LEU A 215 12.45 -7.02 -6.47
N GLY A 216 12.89 -6.27 -7.49
CA GLY A 216 12.72 -6.67 -8.89
C GLY A 216 11.29 -6.41 -9.40
N ALA A 217 10.79 -7.24 -10.30
CA ALA A 217 9.41 -7.15 -10.78
C ALA A 217 8.45 -7.80 -9.78
N LYS A 218 7.31 -7.16 -9.52
CA LYS A 218 6.21 -7.79 -8.78
C LYS A 218 5.29 -8.53 -9.76
N ILE A 219 5.22 -9.84 -9.62
CA ILE A 219 4.34 -10.71 -10.40
C ILE A 219 3.38 -11.40 -9.43
N HIS A 220 2.12 -11.10 -9.56
CA HIS A 220 1.00 -11.67 -8.81
C HIS A 220 -0.20 -11.83 -9.75
N ASP A 221 -1.28 -12.41 -9.28
CA ASP A 221 -2.49 -12.49 -10.09
C ASP A 221 -2.99 -11.08 -10.43
N PRO A 222 -3.17 -10.77 -11.74
CA PRO A 222 -3.48 -9.42 -12.18
C PRO A 222 -4.86 -8.98 -11.66
N LYS A 223 -4.93 -7.73 -11.18
CA LYS A 223 -6.19 -7.06 -10.85
C LYS A 223 -6.51 -6.03 -11.94
N ASP A 224 -7.69 -6.13 -12.54
CA ASP A 224 -8.14 -5.14 -13.52
C ASP A 224 -8.42 -3.80 -12.81
N PRO A 225 -7.69 -2.71 -13.16
CA PRO A 225 -7.94 -1.39 -12.59
C PRO A 225 -9.38 -0.91 -12.77
N GLY A 226 -10.03 -1.30 -13.86
CA GLY A 226 -11.41 -0.95 -14.14
C GLY A 226 -12.44 -1.76 -13.36
N ALA A 227 -12.20 -3.05 -13.05
CA ALA A 227 -13.20 -3.92 -12.45
C ALA A 227 -13.13 -3.98 -10.92
N ASP A 228 -11.90 -4.11 -10.36
CA ASP A 228 -11.71 -4.61 -8.99
C ASP A 228 -11.22 -3.56 -7.99
N LEU A 229 -10.74 -2.39 -8.44
CA LEU A 229 -10.06 -1.45 -7.56
C LEU A 229 -10.96 -0.46 -6.82
N GLY A 230 -12.25 -0.37 -7.10
CA GLY A 230 -13.16 0.57 -6.43
C GLY A 230 -13.17 0.41 -4.90
N PRO A 231 -13.49 -0.76 -4.37
CA PRO A 231 -13.50 -1.00 -2.93
C PRO A 231 -12.12 -0.81 -2.29
N MET A 232 -11.04 -1.26 -2.95
CA MET A 232 -9.67 -1.05 -2.47
C MET A 232 -9.32 0.44 -2.43
N PHE A 233 -9.65 1.20 -3.48
CA PHE A 233 -9.44 2.65 -3.53
C PHE A 233 -10.13 3.34 -2.34
N THR A 234 -11.41 3.05 -2.13
CA THR A 234 -12.19 3.67 -1.04
C THR A 234 -11.55 3.40 0.32
N GLN A 235 -11.12 2.17 0.59
CA GLN A 235 -10.49 1.81 1.86
C GLN A 235 -9.10 2.44 2.05
N VAL A 236 -8.27 2.46 1.01
CA VAL A 236 -6.95 3.09 1.05
C VAL A 236 -7.08 4.60 1.22
N VAL A 237 -7.93 5.24 0.44
CA VAL A 237 -8.12 6.71 0.47
C VAL A 237 -8.81 7.13 1.76
N GLY A 238 -9.86 6.44 2.20
CA GLY A 238 -10.51 6.71 3.49
C GLY A 238 -9.52 6.65 4.66
N THR A 239 -8.62 5.65 4.64
CA THR A 239 -7.53 5.55 5.62
C THR A 239 -6.54 6.71 5.49
N LEU A 240 -6.13 7.09 4.26
CA LEU A 240 -5.28 8.27 4.02
C LEU A 240 -5.88 9.55 4.59
N LEU A 241 -7.17 9.79 4.38
CA LEU A 241 -7.88 10.97 4.86
C LEU A 241 -7.92 11.00 6.40
N THR A 242 -8.21 9.86 7.03
CA THR A 242 -8.18 9.72 8.49
C THR A 242 -6.79 10.03 9.05
N LEU A 243 -5.73 9.51 8.41
CA LEU A 243 -4.36 9.72 8.84
C LEU A 243 -3.87 11.15 8.55
N ALA A 244 -4.31 11.77 7.44
CA ALA A 244 -4.03 13.17 7.17
C ALA A 244 -4.60 14.07 8.27
N ARG A 245 -5.83 13.83 8.73
CA ARG A 245 -6.41 14.53 9.87
C ARG A 245 -5.61 14.27 11.16
N LYS A 246 -5.33 13.01 11.48
CA LYS A 246 -4.62 12.60 12.70
C LYS A 246 -3.23 13.22 12.81
N TYR A 247 -2.51 13.33 11.70
CA TYR A 247 -1.13 13.79 11.67
C TYR A 247 -0.97 15.20 11.10
N ALA A 248 -2.02 16.05 11.20
CA ALA A 248 -2.01 17.39 10.63
C ALA A 248 -0.83 18.25 11.13
N ASP A 249 -0.53 18.20 12.42
CA ASP A 249 0.59 18.96 12.99
C ASP A 249 1.97 18.48 12.53
N ILE A 250 2.07 17.23 12.08
CA ILE A 250 3.30 16.66 11.53
C ILE A 250 3.51 17.10 10.08
N TRP A 251 2.48 17.00 9.23
CA TRP A 251 2.66 17.23 7.81
C TRP A 251 2.52 18.70 7.38
N ARG A 252 1.81 19.53 8.13
CA ARG A 252 1.61 20.94 7.77
C ARG A 252 2.93 21.71 7.60
N PRO A 253 3.94 21.57 8.46
CA PRO A 253 5.22 22.28 8.31
C PRO A 253 6.14 21.69 7.23
N VAL A 254 5.81 20.55 6.64
CA VAL A 254 6.66 19.93 5.61
C VAL A 254 6.59 20.73 4.32
N THR A 255 7.71 21.20 3.81
CA THR A 255 7.82 22.06 2.62
C THR A 255 8.42 21.40 1.39
N GLY A 256 8.94 20.17 1.51
CA GLY A 256 9.53 19.42 0.40
C GLY A 256 9.82 17.98 0.80
N SER A 257 10.38 17.20 -0.12
CA SER A 257 10.67 15.78 0.13
C SER A 257 12.14 15.44 -0.03
N ARG A 258 12.57 14.43 0.72
CA ARG A 258 13.93 13.85 0.70
C ARG A 258 13.87 12.42 0.14
N ASP A 259 15.00 11.98 -0.39
CA ASP A 259 15.17 10.59 -0.79
C ASP A 259 15.20 9.67 0.44
N VAL A 260 14.71 8.47 0.24
CA VAL A 260 14.74 7.38 1.22
C VAL A 260 15.80 6.37 0.76
N PRO A 261 16.68 5.88 1.64
CA PRO A 261 17.71 4.90 1.27
C PRO A 261 17.12 3.68 0.55
N VAL A 262 17.81 3.20 -0.48
CA VAL A 262 17.42 1.99 -1.23
C VAL A 262 18.40 0.87 -0.93
N ILE A 263 17.85 -0.28 -0.56
CA ILE A 263 18.58 -1.51 -0.28
C ILE A 263 18.55 -2.41 -1.52
N GLY A 264 19.71 -2.88 -1.93
CA GLY A 264 19.89 -3.66 -3.14
C GLY A 264 20.15 -2.81 -4.38
N GLU A 265 20.80 -3.41 -5.35
CA GLU A 265 21.10 -2.78 -6.63
C GLU A 265 19.83 -2.73 -7.49
N ILE A 266 19.52 -1.55 -8.03
CA ILE A 266 18.41 -1.38 -8.98
C ILE A 266 18.91 -1.89 -10.34
N SER A 267 18.37 -2.99 -10.79
CA SER A 267 18.64 -3.58 -12.10
C SER A 267 17.45 -3.42 -13.04
N PRO A 268 17.67 -3.29 -14.35
CA PRO A 268 16.58 -3.33 -15.31
C PRO A 268 15.87 -4.68 -15.25
N VAL A 269 14.58 -4.65 -14.98
CA VAL A 269 13.70 -5.82 -15.00
C VAL A 269 12.45 -5.43 -15.76
N GLU A 270 12.04 -6.26 -16.70
CA GLU A 270 10.83 -6.05 -17.47
C GLU A 270 9.64 -6.67 -16.73
N PRO A 271 8.65 -5.85 -16.29
CA PRO A 271 7.48 -6.36 -15.62
C PRO A 271 6.49 -7.00 -16.60
N GLU A 272 5.62 -7.88 -16.11
CA GLU A 272 4.51 -8.40 -16.90
C GLU A 272 3.59 -7.27 -17.40
N ALA A 273 3.14 -7.39 -18.66
CA ALA A 273 2.25 -6.42 -19.27
C ALA A 273 0.87 -6.44 -18.59
N VAL A 274 0.37 -5.26 -18.25
CA VAL A 274 -0.98 -5.09 -17.71
C VAL A 274 -1.85 -4.36 -18.73
N ASN A 275 -2.97 -4.96 -19.08
CA ASN A 275 -3.98 -4.36 -19.94
C ASN A 275 -4.96 -3.54 -19.12
N ALA A 276 -5.15 -2.28 -19.50
CA ALA A 276 -6.14 -1.41 -18.89
C ALA A 276 -7.01 -0.77 -20.01
N SER A 277 -8.32 -0.90 -19.90
CA SER A 277 -9.25 -0.34 -20.88
C SER A 277 -9.60 1.11 -20.54
N VAL A 278 -9.04 2.06 -21.30
CA VAL A 278 -9.39 3.49 -21.19
C VAL A 278 -10.90 3.70 -21.35
N ARG A 279 -11.55 2.98 -22.26
CA ARG A 279 -13.01 3.07 -22.47
C ARG A 279 -13.78 2.72 -21.20
N VAL A 280 -13.45 1.62 -20.54
CA VAL A 280 -14.10 1.21 -19.29
C VAL A 280 -13.88 2.23 -18.18
N LEU A 281 -12.68 2.78 -18.07
CA LEU A 281 -12.38 3.83 -17.09
C LEU A 281 -13.18 5.10 -17.34
N VAL A 282 -13.31 5.54 -18.59
CA VAL A 282 -14.12 6.71 -18.96
C VAL A 282 -15.60 6.46 -18.69
N GLU A 283 -16.14 5.28 -19.00
CA GLU A 283 -17.53 4.91 -18.69
C GLU A 283 -17.78 4.98 -17.17
N LYS A 284 -16.86 4.45 -16.33
CA LYS A 284 -16.95 4.53 -14.87
C LYS A 284 -16.82 5.96 -14.35
N PHE A 285 -15.97 6.77 -14.95
CA PHE A 285 -15.86 8.18 -14.62
C PHE A 285 -17.20 8.88 -14.85
N LYS A 286 -17.80 8.71 -16.01
CA LYS A 286 -19.10 9.32 -16.37
C LYS A 286 -20.24 8.88 -15.44
N ALA A 287 -20.38 7.58 -15.24
CA ALA A 287 -21.42 7.01 -14.37
C ALA A 287 -21.25 7.49 -12.93
N GLY A 288 -20.05 7.39 -12.37
CA GLY A 288 -19.77 7.81 -11.02
C GLY A 288 -19.88 9.34 -10.82
N ALA A 289 -19.58 10.17 -11.83
CA ALA A 289 -19.80 11.60 -11.79
C ALA A 289 -21.27 11.95 -11.57
N THR A 290 -22.18 11.23 -12.25
CA THR A 290 -23.63 11.38 -12.04
C THR A 290 -24.06 10.96 -10.64
N GLU A 291 -23.51 9.85 -10.13
CA GLU A 291 -23.82 9.37 -8.78
C GLU A 291 -23.32 10.28 -7.67
N GLN A 292 -22.17 10.93 -7.87
CA GLN A 292 -21.51 11.77 -6.87
C GLN A 292 -21.75 13.27 -7.05
N ASP A 293 -22.63 13.67 -7.96
CA ASP A 293 -22.87 15.05 -8.34
C ASP A 293 -23.22 15.96 -7.14
N GLN A 294 -24.13 15.49 -6.28
CA GLN A 294 -24.50 16.20 -5.04
C GLN A 294 -23.32 16.29 -4.06
N ALA A 295 -22.55 15.23 -3.89
CA ALA A 295 -21.37 15.23 -3.02
C ALA A 295 -20.31 16.23 -3.52
N TRP A 296 -20.17 16.37 -4.84
CA TRP A 296 -19.26 17.35 -5.41
C TRP A 296 -19.70 18.81 -5.15
N ASP A 297 -21.02 19.10 -5.11
CA ASP A 297 -21.52 20.43 -4.73
C ASP A 297 -21.12 20.82 -3.29
N GLU A 298 -21.05 19.84 -2.39
CA GLU A 298 -20.71 20.06 -0.98
C GLU A 298 -19.21 20.13 -0.70
N ILE A 299 -18.38 19.49 -1.54
CA ILE A 299 -16.96 19.22 -1.21
C ILE A 299 -16.02 20.00 -2.12
N LEU A 300 -16.29 20.02 -3.42
CA LEU A 300 -15.40 20.63 -4.42
C LEU A 300 -15.67 22.12 -4.59
N SER A 301 -14.62 22.89 -4.86
CA SER A 301 -14.77 24.28 -5.28
C SER A 301 -15.51 24.35 -6.62
N GLU A 302 -16.16 25.48 -6.89
CA GLU A 302 -16.91 25.73 -8.13
C GLU A 302 -16.06 25.42 -9.36
N ASP A 303 -14.85 25.97 -9.46
CA ASP A 303 -13.92 25.71 -10.56
C ASP A 303 -13.60 24.23 -10.76
N THR A 304 -13.33 23.52 -9.64
CA THR A 304 -12.98 22.08 -9.69
C THR A 304 -14.18 21.24 -10.13
N ARG A 305 -15.34 21.55 -9.59
CA ARG A 305 -16.60 20.89 -9.93
C ARG A 305 -17.00 21.09 -11.39
N ASP A 306 -16.91 22.31 -11.90
CA ASP A 306 -17.31 22.62 -13.27
C ASP A 306 -16.41 21.92 -14.29
N VAL A 307 -15.09 21.89 -14.04
CA VAL A 307 -14.15 21.11 -14.87
C VAL A 307 -14.46 19.63 -14.78
N ALA A 308 -14.74 19.08 -13.59
CA ALA A 308 -15.07 17.68 -13.39
C ALA A 308 -16.34 17.27 -14.15
N ARG A 309 -17.42 18.05 -14.03
CA ARG A 309 -18.71 17.83 -14.70
C ARG A 309 -18.54 17.87 -16.22
N LYS A 310 -17.92 18.92 -16.74
CA LYS A 310 -17.68 19.06 -18.19
C LYS A 310 -16.83 17.92 -18.74
N ALA A 311 -15.79 17.51 -18.01
CA ALA A 311 -14.94 16.38 -18.40
C ALA A 311 -15.74 15.05 -18.43
N ALA A 312 -16.62 14.83 -17.45
CA ALA A 312 -17.47 13.64 -17.41
C ALA A 312 -18.52 13.64 -18.53
N GLU A 313 -19.23 14.74 -18.77
CA GLU A 313 -20.21 14.89 -19.85
C GLU A 313 -19.60 14.55 -21.21
N THR A 314 -18.44 15.12 -21.51
CA THR A 314 -17.75 14.96 -22.80
C THR A 314 -16.94 13.66 -22.89
N GLY A 315 -16.69 12.97 -21.77
CA GLY A 315 -15.77 11.83 -21.69
C GLY A 315 -14.31 12.22 -21.87
N ASN A 316 -13.98 13.51 -21.71
CA ASN A 316 -12.61 14.02 -21.86
C ASN A 316 -11.78 13.79 -20.59
N ALA A 317 -11.24 12.57 -20.44
CA ALA A 317 -10.39 12.24 -19.32
C ALA A 317 -9.10 13.09 -19.25
N SER A 318 -8.58 13.62 -20.38
CA SER A 318 -7.36 14.43 -20.38
C SER A 318 -7.50 15.74 -19.59
N ALA A 319 -8.72 16.21 -19.35
CA ALA A 319 -8.99 17.33 -18.46
C ALA A 319 -8.64 17.02 -16.98
N ILE A 320 -8.61 15.73 -16.61
CA ILE A 320 -8.20 15.28 -15.27
C ILE A 320 -6.67 15.10 -15.22
N GLY A 321 -5.94 16.11 -15.67
CA GLY A 321 -4.49 16.14 -15.64
C GLY A 321 -3.92 16.30 -14.22
N SER A 322 -2.61 16.11 -14.05
CA SER A 322 -1.95 16.04 -12.73
C SER A 322 -2.20 17.25 -11.82
N ARG A 323 -2.29 18.47 -12.37
CA ARG A 323 -2.55 19.69 -11.58
C ARG A 323 -4.00 19.77 -11.09
N PHE A 324 -4.95 19.47 -11.97
CA PHE A 324 -6.36 19.35 -11.59
C PHE A 324 -6.55 18.28 -10.54
N TRP A 325 -5.95 17.10 -10.74
CA TRP A 325 -6.03 15.97 -9.83
C TRP A 325 -5.48 16.30 -8.43
N ALA A 326 -4.31 16.95 -8.36
CA ALA A 326 -3.73 17.37 -7.09
C ALA A 326 -4.67 18.35 -6.34
N LYS A 327 -5.29 19.29 -7.06
CA LYS A 327 -6.26 20.24 -6.48
C LYS A 327 -7.49 19.52 -5.94
N ALA A 328 -8.11 18.63 -6.72
CA ALA A 328 -9.28 17.87 -6.31
C ALA A 328 -8.99 16.98 -5.10
N VAL A 329 -7.85 16.27 -5.07
CA VAL A 329 -7.43 15.48 -3.91
C VAL A 329 -7.27 16.35 -2.68
N TYR A 330 -6.68 17.54 -2.81
CA TYR A 330 -6.49 18.45 -1.68
C TYR A 330 -7.80 19.05 -1.16
N GLU A 331 -8.79 19.26 -2.00
CA GLU A 331 -10.13 19.65 -1.54
C GLU A 331 -10.80 18.56 -0.71
N ILE A 332 -10.66 17.30 -1.13
CA ILE A 332 -11.13 16.14 -0.35
C ILE A 332 -10.35 16.00 0.97
N VAL A 333 -9.02 16.17 0.95
CA VAL A 333 -8.21 16.14 2.18
C VAL A 333 -8.62 17.25 3.13
N ALA A 334 -8.87 18.46 2.63
CA ALA A 334 -9.33 19.59 3.44
C ALA A 334 -10.72 19.34 4.06
N ALA A 335 -11.64 18.74 3.29
CA ALA A 335 -12.96 18.36 3.81
C ALA A 335 -12.88 17.35 4.96
N ALA A 336 -11.89 16.46 4.94
CA ALA A 336 -11.66 15.49 6.02
C ALA A 336 -11.21 16.12 7.35
N LYS A 337 -10.84 17.42 7.38
CA LYS A 337 -10.55 18.14 8.62
C LYS A 337 -11.74 18.13 9.59
N THR A 338 -12.95 18.32 9.06
CA THR A 338 -14.19 18.50 9.85
C THR A 338 -15.21 17.38 9.67
N ARG A 339 -14.99 16.46 8.72
CA ARG A 339 -15.92 15.36 8.42
C ARG A 339 -15.31 14.04 8.86
N ASP A 340 -16.04 13.27 9.66
CA ASP A 340 -15.61 11.93 10.12
C ASP A 340 -15.86 10.84 9.09
N ASP A 341 -16.81 11.06 8.18
CA ASP A 341 -17.20 10.11 7.14
C ASP A 341 -16.20 10.14 5.96
N THR A 342 -15.02 9.59 6.22
CA THR A 342 -13.94 9.51 5.20
C THR A 342 -14.26 8.52 4.08
N GLU A 343 -15.18 7.57 4.30
CA GLU A 343 -15.66 6.68 3.24
C GLU A 343 -16.45 7.45 2.18
N THR A 344 -17.38 8.32 2.57
CA THR A 344 -18.12 9.17 1.63
C THR A 344 -17.19 10.10 0.86
N LEU A 345 -16.20 10.70 1.54
CA LEU A 345 -15.19 11.53 0.87
C LEU A 345 -14.38 10.73 -0.17
N ALA A 346 -13.97 9.52 0.16
CA ALA A 346 -13.26 8.65 -0.77
C ALA A 346 -14.15 8.22 -1.95
N ARG A 347 -15.43 7.97 -1.72
CA ARG A 347 -16.42 7.66 -2.79
C ARG A 347 -16.64 8.86 -3.72
N ALA A 348 -16.68 10.07 -3.19
CA ALA A 348 -16.78 11.29 -4.01
C ALA A 348 -15.56 11.48 -4.92
N LEU A 349 -14.38 11.04 -4.49
CA LEU A 349 -13.14 11.11 -5.28
C LEU A 349 -13.02 9.98 -6.33
N LEU A 350 -13.69 8.85 -6.14
CA LEU A 350 -13.53 7.64 -6.97
C LEU A 350 -13.81 7.86 -8.47
N PRO A 351 -14.84 8.61 -8.91
CA PRO A 351 -15.03 8.90 -10.34
C PRO A 351 -13.85 9.65 -10.93
N LEU A 352 -13.36 10.68 -10.23
CA LEU A 352 -12.19 11.46 -10.66
C LEU A 352 -10.92 10.62 -10.74
N TYR A 353 -10.77 9.61 -9.85
CA TYR A 353 -9.68 8.64 -9.95
C TYR A 353 -9.75 7.84 -11.26
N PHE A 354 -10.92 7.34 -11.67
CA PHE A 354 -11.05 6.66 -12.97
C PHE A 354 -10.69 7.60 -14.14
N GLY A 355 -11.13 8.85 -14.09
CA GLY A 355 -10.73 9.88 -15.04
C GLY A 355 -9.22 10.11 -15.05
N ARG A 356 -8.59 10.22 -13.87
CA ARG A 356 -7.13 10.41 -13.73
C ARG A 356 -6.34 9.20 -14.27
N VAL A 357 -6.78 7.98 -13.98
CA VAL A 357 -6.13 6.76 -14.51
C VAL A 357 -6.22 6.73 -16.03
N ALA A 358 -7.39 7.04 -16.60
CA ALA A 358 -7.55 7.13 -18.06
C ALA A 358 -6.63 8.19 -18.68
N ALA A 359 -6.50 9.35 -18.05
CA ALA A 359 -5.58 10.40 -18.47
C ALA A 359 -4.12 9.93 -18.39
N LEU A 360 -3.72 9.32 -17.27
CA LEU A 360 -2.35 8.81 -17.09
C LEU A 360 -1.98 7.77 -18.14
N ILE A 361 -2.88 6.86 -18.49
CA ILE A 361 -2.65 5.87 -19.56
C ILE A 361 -2.34 6.58 -20.87
N GLY A 362 -3.08 7.63 -21.21
CA GLY A 362 -2.82 8.46 -22.38
C GLY A 362 -1.46 9.18 -22.31
N GLU A 363 -1.12 9.76 -21.15
CA GLU A 363 0.15 10.46 -20.92
C GLU A 363 1.38 9.54 -21.06
N VAL A 364 1.28 8.26 -20.68
CA VAL A 364 2.38 7.29 -20.78
C VAL A 364 2.33 6.43 -22.06
N GLN A 365 1.35 6.67 -22.92
CA GLN A 365 1.25 5.94 -24.18
C GLN A 365 2.48 6.22 -25.04
N GLY A 366 3.11 5.16 -25.57
CA GLY A 366 4.33 5.27 -26.39
C GLY A 366 5.61 5.53 -25.60
N LEU A 367 5.55 5.72 -24.28
CA LEU A 367 6.74 5.83 -23.44
C LEU A 367 7.23 4.45 -22.99
N ASP A 368 8.54 4.33 -22.81
CA ASP A 368 9.17 3.23 -22.11
C ASP A 368 8.90 3.32 -20.59
N GLN A 369 9.35 2.32 -19.84
CA GLN A 369 9.19 2.26 -18.39
C GLN A 369 9.81 3.48 -17.69
N ALA A 370 10.99 3.91 -18.11
CA ALA A 370 11.66 5.08 -17.54
C ALA A 370 10.91 6.39 -17.84
N GLY A 371 10.34 6.51 -19.04
CA GLY A 371 9.48 7.62 -19.43
C GLY A 371 8.21 7.70 -18.57
N ALA A 372 7.55 6.57 -18.38
CA ALA A 372 6.38 6.49 -17.54
C ALA A 372 6.69 6.84 -16.07
N GLU A 373 7.82 6.37 -15.55
CA GLU A 373 8.27 6.70 -14.19
C GLU A 373 8.53 8.22 -14.02
N ARG A 374 9.07 8.89 -15.06
CA ARG A 374 9.23 10.36 -15.05
C ARG A 374 7.90 11.08 -14.94
N ILE A 375 6.84 10.60 -15.63
CA ILE A 375 5.48 11.18 -15.54
C ILE A 375 4.92 11.02 -14.12
N VAL A 376 5.06 9.85 -13.50
CA VAL A 376 4.62 9.62 -12.12
C VAL A 376 5.35 10.53 -11.12
N ASN A 377 6.68 10.67 -11.27
CA ASN A 377 7.47 11.56 -10.42
C ASN A 377 7.13 13.04 -10.63
N GLN A 378 6.84 13.45 -11.87
CA GLN A 378 6.37 14.80 -12.17
C GLN A 378 5.02 15.08 -11.52
N GLN A 379 4.08 14.14 -11.57
CA GLN A 379 2.81 14.27 -10.84
C GLN A 379 3.04 14.43 -9.34
N ALA A 380 3.92 13.65 -8.74
CA ALA A 380 4.23 13.76 -7.33
C ALA A 380 4.85 15.11 -6.97
N LEU A 381 5.68 15.68 -7.84
CA LEU A 381 6.21 17.03 -7.69
C LEU A 381 5.10 18.09 -7.76
N ILE A 382 4.12 17.91 -8.67
CA ILE A 382 2.95 18.79 -8.76
C ILE A 382 2.15 18.79 -7.45
N PHE A 383 2.01 17.64 -6.77
CA PHE A 383 1.39 17.59 -5.45
C PHE A 383 2.17 18.43 -4.44
N GLU A 384 3.50 18.32 -4.37
CA GLU A 384 4.31 19.18 -3.49
C GLU A 384 4.11 20.66 -3.79
N GLN A 385 4.16 21.06 -5.07
CA GLN A 385 3.97 22.44 -5.50
C GLN A 385 2.57 22.99 -5.26
N THR A 386 1.56 22.12 -5.23
CA THR A 386 0.16 22.50 -4.99
C THR A 386 -0.20 22.47 -3.50
N LYS A 387 0.67 21.97 -2.62
CA LYS A 387 0.40 21.88 -1.17
C LYS A 387 0.03 23.20 -0.51
N PRO A 388 0.53 24.40 -0.89
CA PRO A 388 0.05 25.66 -0.35
C PRO A 388 -1.46 25.83 -0.46
N TYR A 389 -2.09 25.38 -1.56
CA TYR A 389 -3.53 25.36 -1.73
C TYR A 389 -4.26 24.52 -0.68
N LEU A 390 -3.68 23.36 -0.28
CA LEU A 390 -4.22 22.58 0.82
C LEU A 390 -4.10 23.34 2.15
N LEU A 391 -2.95 23.97 2.40
CA LEU A 391 -2.70 24.71 3.66
C LEU A 391 -3.68 25.87 3.85
N GLU A 392 -3.97 26.61 2.79
CA GLU A 392 -4.98 27.68 2.79
C GLU A 392 -6.37 27.16 3.15
N ARG A 393 -6.77 26.00 2.62
CA ARG A 393 -8.06 25.36 2.91
C ARG A 393 -8.10 24.65 4.26
N TRP A 394 -6.95 24.27 4.77
CA TRP A 394 -6.83 23.63 6.09
C TRP A 394 -6.79 24.64 7.23
N ALA A 395 -6.45 25.89 6.97
CA ALA A 395 -6.45 26.95 7.99
C ALA A 395 -7.85 27.15 8.56
#